data_5e567da808e082b4e0dcb55ff3df0656
#
_entry.id   5e567da808e082b4e0dcb55ff3df0656
#
_cell.length_a   1.000
_cell.length_b   1.000
_cell.length_c   1.000
_cell.angle_alpha   90.00
_cell.angle_beta   90.00
_cell.angle_gamma   90.00
#
_symmetry.space_group_name_H-M   'P 1'
#
loop_
_entity.id
_entity.type
_entity.pdbx_description
1 polymer ?
#
loop_
_entity_poly.entity_id
_entity_poly.type
_entity_poly.pdbx_seq_one_letter_code
_entity_poly.pdbx_strand_id
1 'polypeptide(L)'
;MHNSRLDRILYIQQVLVQGGVLNKQQTADRFGVSEKTIQRDLDTLRNHFADSEPRREILYNSAKGGYLLDDTLSRFLTSSEILAVCKILLESRSMVKEEMFPILDKLVQVCTPLDRLNQVKDLISNERFHYVEPQHG
;
A
#
# COMPACT_ATOMS: atom_id res chain seq x y z
N MET A 1 2.42 -4.21 34.81
CA MET A 1 3.29 -4.57 33.69
C MET A 1 2.54 -5.46 32.71
N HIS A 2 2.49 -5.04 31.49
CA HIS A 2 1.67 -5.69 30.49
C HIS A 2 2.55 -6.42 29.48
N ASN A 3 2.61 -7.76 29.60
CA ASN A 3 3.40 -8.62 28.72
C ASN A 3 2.49 -9.52 27.88
N SER A 4 1.25 -9.08 27.63
CA SER A 4 0.33 -9.85 26.83
C SER A 4 0.77 -9.82 25.34
N ARG A 5 0.25 -10.77 24.57
CA ARG A 5 0.47 -10.82 23.14
C ARG A 5 0.01 -9.51 22.48
N LEU A 6 -1.11 -8.98 22.93
CA LEU A 6 -1.64 -7.74 22.39
C LEU A 6 -0.67 -6.57 22.62
N ASP A 7 -0.11 -6.47 23.83
CA ASP A 7 0.86 -5.42 24.16
C ASP A 7 2.10 -5.53 23.26
N ARG A 8 2.61 -6.75 23.04
CA ARG A 8 3.76 -6.95 22.17
C ARG A 8 3.47 -6.54 20.75
N ILE A 9 2.35 -6.97 20.19
CA ILE A 9 1.97 -6.67 18.80
C ILE A 9 1.78 -5.17 18.61
N LEU A 10 1.12 -4.50 19.54
CA LEU A 10 0.94 -3.04 19.47
C LEU A 10 2.27 -2.30 19.56
N TYR A 11 3.19 -2.75 20.42
CA TYR A 11 4.52 -2.16 20.51
C TYR A 11 5.29 -2.31 19.19
N ILE A 12 5.30 -3.53 18.62
CA ILE A 12 6.00 -3.81 17.36
C ILE A 12 5.41 -2.95 16.23
N GLN A 13 4.09 -2.91 16.14
CA GLN A 13 3.40 -2.09 15.15
C GLN A 13 3.79 -0.62 15.26
N GLN A 14 3.80 -0.09 16.47
CA GLN A 14 4.15 1.30 16.70
C GLN A 14 5.57 1.62 16.25
N VAL A 15 6.53 0.76 16.58
CA VAL A 15 7.92 0.92 16.15
C VAL A 15 8.01 0.96 14.63
N LEU A 16 7.37 0.00 13.96
CA LEU A 16 7.41 -0.12 12.51
C LEU A 16 6.75 1.07 11.81
N VAL A 17 5.57 1.47 12.28
CA VAL A 17 4.81 2.57 11.66
C VAL A 17 5.52 3.91 11.84
N GLN A 18 6.25 4.10 12.93
CA GLN A 18 7.03 5.31 13.17
C GLN A 18 8.35 5.36 12.39
N GLY A 19 8.61 4.35 11.56
CA GLY A 19 9.85 4.28 10.78
C GLY A 19 11.04 3.73 11.55
N GLY A 20 10.80 3.10 12.70
CA GLY A 20 11.86 2.49 13.50
C GLY A 20 12.30 1.13 12.96
N VAL A 21 13.44 0.67 13.47
CA VAL A 21 13.99 -0.65 13.16
C VAL A 21 13.73 -1.57 14.34
N LEU A 22 13.10 -2.71 14.08
CA LEU A 22 12.80 -3.68 15.12
C LEU A 22 13.86 -4.78 15.14
N ASN A 23 14.55 -4.91 16.27
CA ASN A 23 15.49 -6.00 16.50
C ASN A 23 14.78 -7.10 17.28
N LYS A 24 14.75 -8.32 16.74
CA LYS A 24 14.05 -9.45 17.36
C LYS A 24 14.57 -9.79 18.74
N GLN A 25 15.88 -9.84 18.89
CA GLN A 25 16.51 -10.20 20.16
C GLN A 25 16.20 -9.17 21.25
N GLN A 26 16.37 -7.90 20.93
CA GLN A 26 16.10 -6.82 21.88
C GLN A 26 14.62 -6.80 22.27
N THR A 27 13.74 -7.01 21.32
CA THR A 27 12.29 -7.05 21.59
C THR A 27 11.91 -8.26 22.44
N ALA A 28 12.50 -9.43 22.13
CA ALA A 28 12.30 -10.63 22.93
C ALA A 28 12.76 -10.42 24.38
N ASP A 29 13.91 -9.82 24.56
CA ASP A 29 14.44 -9.51 25.89
C ASP A 29 13.55 -8.52 26.64
N ARG A 30 13.05 -7.50 25.94
CA ARG A 30 12.16 -6.50 26.53
C ARG A 30 10.88 -7.11 27.10
N PHE A 31 10.31 -8.09 26.42
CA PHE A 31 9.05 -8.71 26.83
C PHE A 31 9.23 -10.04 27.54
N GLY A 32 10.47 -10.51 27.72
CA GLY A 32 10.73 -11.79 28.38
C GLY A 32 10.20 -12.98 27.61
N VAL A 33 10.24 -12.96 26.29
CA VAL A 33 9.77 -14.03 25.42
C VAL A 33 10.90 -14.48 24.50
N SER A 34 10.68 -15.58 23.75
CA SER A 34 11.65 -16.06 22.78
C SER A 34 11.60 -15.26 21.49
N GLU A 35 12.71 -15.29 20.74
CA GLU A 35 12.75 -14.69 19.39
C GLU A 35 11.72 -15.35 18.47
N LYS A 36 11.44 -16.63 18.66
CA LYS A 36 10.43 -17.35 17.89
C LYS A 36 9.03 -16.74 18.12
N THR A 37 8.73 -16.35 19.36
CA THR A 37 7.48 -15.65 19.67
C THR A 37 7.40 -14.32 18.96
N ILE A 38 8.50 -13.55 18.94
CA ILE A 38 8.55 -12.28 18.20
C ILE A 38 8.40 -12.52 16.69
N GLN A 39 8.98 -13.59 16.16
CA GLN A 39 8.79 -13.94 14.75
C GLN A 39 7.32 -14.20 14.43
N ARG A 40 6.60 -14.88 15.30
CA ARG A 40 5.16 -15.12 15.13
C ARG A 40 4.36 -13.81 15.16
N ASP A 41 4.74 -12.90 16.05
CA ASP A 41 4.11 -11.57 16.12
C ASP A 41 4.37 -10.79 14.84
N LEU A 42 5.59 -10.84 14.31
CA LEU A 42 5.93 -10.22 13.03
C LEU A 42 5.12 -10.81 11.87
N ASP A 43 4.95 -12.14 11.86
CA ASP A 43 4.16 -12.80 10.82
C ASP A 43 2.70 -12.37 10.85
N THR A 44 2.14 -12.20 12.06
CA THR A 44 0.78 -11.67 12.23
C THR A 44 0.65 -10.26 11.65
N LEU A 45 1.61 -9.38 11.95
CA LEU A 45 1.63 -8.02 11.41
C LEU A 45 1.89 -8.00 9.91
N ARG A 46 2.71 -8.93 9.42
CA ARG A 46 2.98 -9.05 7.98
C ARG A 46 1.69 -9.30 7.20
N ASN A 47 0.85 -10.20 7.71
CA ASN A 47 -0.46 -10.48 7.12
C ASN A 47 -1.38 -9.26 7.19
N HIS A 48 -1.37 -8.55 8.32
CA HIS A 48 -2.18 -7.33 8.49
C HIS A 48 -1.79 -6.26 7.47
N PHE A 49 -0.50 -6.00 7.31
CA PHE A 49 -0.03 -4.98 6.38
C PHE A 49 -0.20 -5.39 4.92
N ALA A 50 -0.14 -6.69 4.62
CA ALA A 50 -0.37 -7.19 3.26
C ALA A 50 -1.82 -6.97 2.81
N ASP A 51 -2.77 -7.02 3.74
CA ASP A 51 -4.19 -6.82 3.45
C ASP A 51 -4.61 -5.34 3.50
N SER A 52 -3.71 -4.45 3.91
CA SER A 52 -4.01 -3.03 3.96
C SER A 52 -3.93 -2.39 2.58
N GLU A 53 -4.55 -1.22 2.43
CA GLU A 53 -4.43 -0.42 1.23
C GLU A 53 -3.96 0.99 1.62
N PRO A 54 -2.79 1.45 1.15
CA PRO A 54 -1.86 0.69 0.29
C PRO A 54 -1.18 -0.46 1.03
N ARG A 55 -0.83 -1.50 0.29
CA ARG A 55 -0.10 -2.64 0.82
C ARG A 55 1.28 -2.21 1.33
N ARG A 56 1.69 -2.75 2.49
CA ARG A 56 3.01 -2.51 3.07
C ARG A 56 3.68 -3.82 3.44
N GLU A 57 4.99 -3.84 3.43
CA GLU A 57 5.77 -5.05 3.69
C GLU A 57 6.76 -4.84 4.82
N ILE A 58 6.95 -5.87 5.64
CA ILE A 58 7.99 -5.89 6.66
C ILE A 58 9.21 -6.57 6.06
N LEU A 59 10.33 -5.85 5.99
CA LEU A 59 11.58 -6.33 5.39
C LEU A 59 12.70 -6.34 6.42
N TYR A 60 13.59 -7.33 6.32
CA TYR A 60 14.81 -7.35 7.10
C TYR A 60 15.89 -6.52 6.40
N ASN A 61 16.50 -5.60 7.13
CA ASN A 61 17.60 -4.77 6.64
C ASN A 61 18.86 -5.10 7.43
N SER A 62 19.81 -5.79 6.80
CA SER A 62 21.04 -6.21 7.46
C SER A 62 21.93 -5.04 7.85
N ALA A 63 21.94 -3.97 7.06
CA ALA A 63 22.75 -2.77 7.37
C ALA A 63 22.24 -2.07 8.64
N LYS A 64 20.93 -2.07 8.87
CA LYS A 64 20.33 -1.48 10.06
C LYS A 64 20.13 -2.48 11.20
N GLY A 65 20.39 -3.75 10.96
CA GLY A 65 20.34 -4.80 11.96
C GLY A 65 18.96 -5.16 12.47
N GLY A 66 17.94 -5.06 11.63
CA GLY A 66 16.60 -5.41 12.06
C GLY A 66 15.55 -5.29 10.98
N TYR A 67 14.30 -5.40 11.41
CA TYR A 67 13.14 -5.33 10.54
C TYR A 67 12.61 -3.90 10.46
N LEU A 68 12.16 -3.51 9.29
CA LEU A 68 11.54 -2.22 9.07
C LEU A 68 10.32 -2.38 8.18
N LEU A 69 9.43 -1.40 8.24
CA LEU A 69 8.26 -1.37 7.38
C LEU A 69 8.62 -0.64 6.09
N ASP A 70 8.49 -1.34 4.98
CA ASP A 70 8.65 -0.72 3.67
C ASP A 70 7.32 -0.09 3.26
N ASP A 71 7.30 1.23 3.26
CA ASP A 71 6.14 2.02 2.86
C ASP A 71 6.26 2.56 1.44
N THR A 72 7.16 2.00 0.64
CA THR A 72 7.34 2.41 -0.76
C THR A 72 6.02 2.37 -1.52
N LEU A 73 5.18 1.37 -1.22
CA LEU A 73 3.86 1.26 -1.84
C LEU A 73 2.90 2.39 -1.44
N SER A 74 3.18 3.12 -0.35
CA SER A 74 2.37 4.27 0.03
C SER A 74 2.49 5.44 -0.94
N ARG A 75 3.48 5.42 -1.82
CA ARG A 75 3.64 6.39 -2.91
C ARG A 75 2.61 6.20 -4.00
N PHE A 76 2.05 4.99 -4.11
CA PHE A 76 1.02 4.70 -5.07
C PHE A 76 -0.32 5.18 -4.53
N LEU A 77 -1.18 5.60 -5.45
CA LEU A 77 -2.55 5.93 -5.09
C LEU A 77 -3.33 4.66 -4.76
N THR A 78 -4.30 4.77 -3.89
CA THR A 78 -5.26 3.69 -3.66
C THR A 78 -6.14 3.50 -4.90
N SER A 79 -6.79 2.36 -5.01
CA SER A 79 -7.72 2.10 -6.12
C SER A 79 -8.83 3.14 -6.17
N SER A 80 -9.36 3.54 -5.01
CA SER A 80 -10.40 4.59 -4.93
C SER A 80 -9.88 5.94 -5.38
N GLU A 81 -8.65 6.29 -5.01
CA GLU A 81 -8.04 7.56 -5.43
C GLU A 81 -7.79 7.59 -6.93
N ILE A 82 -7.29 6.50 -7.50
CA ILE A 82 -7.08 6.38 -8.95
C ILE A 82 -8.40 6.54 -9.69
N LEU A 83 -9.44 5.86 -9.23
CA LEU A 83 -10.76 5.94 -9.83
C LEU A 83 -11.30 7.36 -9.78
N ALA A 84 -11.14 8.06 -8.65
CA ALA A 84 -11.58 9.45 -8.49
C ALA A 84 -10.87 10.37 -9.47
N VAL A 85 -9.55 10.26 -9.60
CA VAL A 85 -8.76 11.07 -10.54
C VAL A 85 -9.21 10.80 -11.98
N CYS A 86 -9.39 9.52 -12.34
CA CYS A 86 -9.82 9.15 -13.68
C CYS A 86 -11.22 9.69 -13.99
N LYS A 87 -12.14 9.65 -13.05
CA LYS A 87 -13.48 10.22 -13.22
C LYS A 87 -13.42 11.72 -13.47
N ILE A 88 -12.62 12.44 -12.71
CA ILE A 88 -12.46 13.88 -12.88
C ILE A 88 -11.92 14.19 -14.29
N LEU A 89 -10.90 13.46 -14.73
CA LEU A 89 -10.32 13.66 -16.05
C LEU A 89 -11.32 13.35 -17.17
N LEU A 90 -12.07 12.25 -17.05
CA LEU A 90 -13.08 11.87 -18.03
C LEU A 90 -14.24 12.86 -18.06
N GLU A 91 -14.70 13.33 -16.91
CA GLU A 91 -15.79 14.30 -16.81
C GLU A 91 -15.41 15.68 -17.28
N SER A 92 -14.12 16.02 -17.30
CA SER A 92 -13.65 17.32 -17.78
C SER A 92 -13.92 17.55 -19.26
N ARG A 93 -14.00 16.46 -20.05
CA ARG A 93 -14.24 16.49 -21.50
C ARG A 93 -13.28 17.41 -22.24
N SER A 94 -12.06 17.53 -21.73
CA SER A 94 -11.06 18.44 -22.29
C SER A 94 -10.35 17.87 -23.49
N MET A 95 -10.44 16.57 -23.73
CA MET A 95 -9.72 15.85 -24.78
C MET A 95 -10.61 14.81 -25.46
N VAL A 96 -10.30 14.49 -26.69
CA VAL A 96 -10.93 13.35 -27.37
C VAL A 96 -10.34 12.04 -26.84
N LYS A 97 -11.04 10.92 -27.13
CA LYS A 97 -10.64 9.59 -26.61
C LYS A 97 -9.22 9.22 -27.00
N GLU A 98 -8.82 9.52 -28.24
CA GLU A 98 -7.49 9.17 -28.75
C GLU A 98 -6.37 9.85 -27.97
N GLU A 99 -6.63 11.00 -27.36
CA GLU A 99 -5.69 11.72 -26.52
C GLU A 99 -5.80 11.32 -25.04
N MET A 100 -7.05 11.19 -24.56
CA MET A 100 -7.33 10.96 -23.13
C MET A 100 -6.94 9.55 -22.67
N PHE A 101 -7.31 8.53 -23.42
CA PHE A 101 -7.15 7.14 -22.98
C PHE A 101 -5.69 6.72 -22.84
N PRO A 102 -4.76 7.09 -23.75
CA PRO A 102 -3.34 6.82 -23.52
C PRO A 102 -2.78 7.49 -22.25
N ILE A 103 -3.24 8.69 -21.93
CA ILE A 103 -2.83 9.39 -20.70
C ILE A 103 -3.33 8.66 -19.47
N LEU A 104 -4.60 8.24 -19.48
CA LEU A 104 -5.17 7.45 -18.38
C LEU A 104 -4.41 6.14 -18.18
N ASP A 105 -4.07 5.44 -19.25
CA ASP A 105 -3.31 4.20 -19.17
C ASP A 105 -1.94 4.42 -18.51
N LYS A 106 -1.25 5.49 -18.87
CA LYS A 106 0.04 5.83 -18.27
C LYS A 106 -0.10 6.17 -16.79
N LEU A 107 -1.10 6.97 -16.44
CA LEU A 107 -1.36 7.32 -15.03
C LEU A 107 -1.65 6.07 -14.19
N VAL A 108 -2.48 5.18 -14.68
CA VAL A 108 -2.81 3.94 -13.98
C VAL A 108 -1.56 3.09 -13.77
N GLN A 109 -0.72 2.94 -14.79
CA GLN A 109 0.51 2.16 -14.68
C GLN A 109 1.50 2.75 -13.70
N VAL A 110 1.66 4.07 -13.69
CA VAL A 110 2.61 4.75 -12.80
C VAL A 110 2.12 4.76 -11.36
N CYS A 111 0.81 4.91 -11.15
CA CYS A 111 0.24 5.10 -9.81
C CYS A 111 -0.24 3.81 -9.15
N THR A 112 -0.20 2.67 -9.84
CA THR A 112 -0.76 1.41 -9.35
C THR A 112 0.32 0.35 -9.20
N PRO A 113 0.38 -0.35 -8.04
CA PRO A 113 1.24 -1.53 -7.91
C PRO A 113 0.88 -2.61 -8.94
N LEU A 114 1.89 -3.36 -9.40
CA LEU A 114 1.69 -4.38 -10.44
C LEU A 114 0.64 -5.42 -10.06
N ASP A 115 0.58 -5.80 -8.78
CA ASP A 115 -0.36 -6.81 -8.31
C ASP A 115 -1.82 -6.35 -8.31
N ARG A 116 -2.07 -5.05 -8.45
CA ARG A 116 -3.41 -4.47 -8.50
C ARG A 116 -3.77 -3.89 -9.86
N LEU A 117 -2.83 -3.90 -10.79
CA LEU A 117 -2.98 -3.20 -12.06
C LEU A 117 -4.19 -3.67 -12.86
N ASN A 118 -4.41 -4.98 -12.96
CA ASN A 118 -5.53 -5.54 -13.69
C ASN A 118 -6.87 -5.17 -13.06
N GLN A 119 -6.94 -5.22 -11.73
CA GLN A 119 -8.15 -4.86 -11.00
C GLN A 119 -8.54 -3.40 -11.23
N VAL A 120 -7.55 -2.51 -11.18
CA VAL A 120 -7.78 -1.08 -11.41
C VAL A 120 -8.18 -0.81 -12.85
N LYS A 121 -7.54 -1.47 -13.82
CA LYS A 121 -7.90 -1.35 -15.23
C LYS A 121 -9.35 -1.76 -15.48
N ASP A 122 -9.82 -2.82 -14.84
CA ASP A 122 -11.20 -3.27 -14.98
C ASP A 122 -12.18 -2.23 -14.43
N LEU A 123 -11.88 -1.64 -13.28
CA LEU A 123 -12.71 -0.59 -12.70
C LEU A 123 -12.80 0.64 -13.61
N ILE A 124 -11.69 1.02 -14.23
CA ILE A 124 -11.63 2.19 -15.09
C ILE A 124 -12.28 1.93 -16.45
N SER A 125 -12.22 0.70 -16.96
CA SER A 125 -12.83 0.33 -18.24
C SER A 125 -14.29 0.72 -18.30
N ASN A 126 -15.02 0.53 -17.20
CA ASN A 126 -16.42 0.89 -17.13
C ASN A 126 -16.64 2.40 -17.28
N GLU A 127 -15.79 3.20 -16.66
CA GLU A 127 -15.84 4.67 -16.76
C GLU A 127 -15.50 5.14 -18.19
N ARG A 128 -14.50 4.50 -18.82
CA ARG A 128 -14.09 4.84 -20.20
C ARG A 128 -15.20 4.53 -21.19
N PHE A 129 -15.98 3.49 -20.96
CA PHE A 129 -17.09 3.11 -21.81
C PHE A 129 -18.16 4.20 -21.88
N HIS A 130 -18.33 4.95 -20.79
CA HIS A 130 -19.32 6.02 -20.69
C HIS A 130 -18.77 7.42 -20.99
N TYR A 131 -17.54 7.50 -21.48
CA TYR A 131 -16.92 8.78 -21.75
C TYR A 131 -17.60 9.50 -22.91
N VAL A 132 -17.95 10.75 -22.67
CA VAL A 132 -18.56 11.63 -23.68
C VAL A 132 -17.51 12.64 -24.13
N GLU A 133 -17.14 12.60 -25.42
CA GLU A 133 -16.13 13.49 -25.96
C GLU A 133 -16.64 14.94 -26.02
N PRO A 134 -15.70 15.93 -25.99
CA PRO A 134 -16.07 17.32 -26.16
C PRO A 134 -16.66 17.56 -27.55
N GLN A 135 -17.67 18.42 -27.62
CA GLN A 135 -18.24 18.83 -28.88
C GLN A 135 -17.39 19.95 -29.50
N HIS A 136 -16.97 19.72 -30.72
CA HIS A 136 -16.27 20.75 -31.51
C HIS A 136 -17.31 21.43 -32.39
N GLY A 137 -17.64 22.65 -31.98
CA GLY A 137 -18.57 23.46 -32.73
C GLY A 137 -17.86 24.48 -33.57
#